data_faa5f0a7962545b0f247b04032fc4ae4
#
_entry.id   faa5f0a7962545b0f247b04032fc4ae4
#
_cell.length_a   1.000
_cell.length_b   1.000
_cell.length_c   1.000
_cell.angle_alpha   90.00
_cell.angle_beta   90.00
_cell.angle_gamma   90.00
#
_symmetry.space_group_name_H-M   'P 1'
#
loop_
_entity.id
_entity.type
_entity.pdbx_description
1 polymer ?
#
loop_
_entity_poly.entity_id
_entity_poly.type
_entity_poly.pdbx_seq_one_letter_code
_entity_poly.pdbx_strand_id
1 'polypeptide(L)'
;MKINWDSEVLSSVSKVVDQLEHLSINKDSIESVADWLAYEEFPMPSSAAVRNDADDFIRATMFMNTLNFAFTDFDKSIKYEINEDGKILSDSEAMYFQVNNAISSGIQLTDGNEMASISLQQLKNIFLGNIEMPMLKERVEILNEVGQKLVDS
;
A
#
# COMPACT_ATOMS: atom_id res chain seq x y z
N MET A 1 23.88 -14.60 6.69
CA MET A 1 22.48 -15.03 6.72
C MET A 1 22.17 -15.62 5.33
N LYS A 2 21.88 -16.94 5.22
CA LYS A 2 21.46 -17.51 3.94
C LYS A 2 19.97 -17.19 3.80
N ILE A 3 19.64 -16.32 2.82
CA ILE A 3 18.25 -16.07 2.46
C ILE A 3 17.72 -17.35 1.79
N ASN A 4 16.72 -17.96 2.39
CA ASN A 4 16.02 -19.09 1.74
C ASN A 4 15.05 -18.50 0.72
N TRP A 5 15.37 -18.67 -0.57
CA TRP A 5 14.56 -18.21 -1.70
C TRP A 5 13.43 -19.19 -2.08
N ASP A 6 13.18 -20.19 -1.24
CA ASP A 6 12.06 -21.14 -1.43
C ASP A 6 10.73 -20.43 -1.12
N SER A 7 10.27 -19.61 -2.06
CA SER A 7 8.93 -19.05 -2.01
C SER A 7 8.01 -19.77 -2.97
N GLU A 8 6.76 -19.96 -2.59
CA GLU A 8 5.74 -20.54 -3.46
C GLU A 8 5.57 -19.74 -4.76
N VAL A 9 5.78 -18.43 -4.70
CA VAL A 9 5.76 -17.54 -5.86
C VAL A 9 6.88 -17.90 -6.85
N LEU A 10 8.12 -18.02 -6.39
CA LEU A 10 9.24 -18.40 -7.26
C LEU A 10 9.07 -19.82 -7.85
N SER A 11 8.57 -20.74 -7.03
CA SER A 11 8.26 -22.11 -7.49
C SER A 11 7.15 -22.13 -8.55
N SER A 12 6.13 -21.30 -8.41
CA SER A 12 5.03 -21.21 -9.39
C SER A 12 5.49 -20.53 -10.68
N VAL A 13 6.28 -19.45 -10.57
CA VAL A 13 6.86 -18.75 -11.72
C VAL A 13 7.79 -19.68 -12.51
N SER A 14 8.66 -20.44 -11.85
CA SER A 14 9.57 -21.38 -12.51
C SER A 14 8.84 -22.43 -13.34
N LYS A 15 7.67 -22.88 -12.89
CA LYS A 15 6.87 -23.86 -13.64
C LYS A 15 6.27 -23.30 -14.94
N VAL A 16 6.09 -21.99 -15.00
CA VAL A 16 5.47 -21.31 -16.16
C VAL A 16 6.55 -20.83 -17.13
N VAL A 17 7.69 -20.36 -16.64
CA VAL A 17 8.77 -19.77 -17.46
C VAL A 17 9.25 -20.73 -18.54
N ASP A 18 9.39 -22.03 -18.22
CA ASP A 18 9.84 -23.05 -19.18
C ASP A 18 8.80 -23.36 -20.29
N GLN A 19 7.57 -22.88 -20.15
CA GLN A 19 6.46 -23.08 -21.09
C GLN A 19 6.18 -21.83 -21.96
N LEU A 20 6.92 -20.75 -21.76
CA LEU A 20 6.70 -19.49 -22.46
C LEU A 20 7.45 -19.46 -23.79
N GLU A 21 6.72 -19.64 -24.89
CA GLU A 21 7.29 -19.63 -26.25
C GLU A 21 7.70 -18.23 -26.75
N HIS A 22 7.09 -17.16 -26.16
CA HIS A 22 7.25 -15.79 -26.65
C HIS A 22 7.93 -14.85 -25.65
N LEU A 23 8.50 -15.39 -24.56
CA LEU A 23 9.14 -14.63 -23.51
C LEU A 23 10.59 -15.08 -23.35
N SER A 24 11.53 -14.16 -23.43
CA SER A 24 12.93 -14.43 -23.14
C SER A 24 13.43 -13.52 -22.02
N ILE A 25 14.23 -14.10 -21.14
CA ILE A 25 14.89 -13.34 -20.06
C ILE A 25 16.21 -12.83 -20.58
N ASN A 26 16.35 -11.52 -20.70
CA ASN A 26 17.60 -10.88 -21.06
C ASN A 26 18.47 -10.71 -19.79
N LYS A 27 19.47 -11.57 -19.64
CA LYS A 27 20.36 -11.57 -18.47
C LYS A 27 21.21 -10.32 -18.38
N ASP A 28 21.68 -9.79 -19.51
CA ASP A 28 22.51 -8.57 -19.53
C ASP A 28 21.72 -7.36 -19.06
N SER A 29 20.42 -7.30 -19.41
CA SER A 29 19.52 -6.26 -18.90
C SER A 29 19.27 -6.40 -17.40
N ILE A 30 19.15 -7.63 -16.88
CA ILE A 30 18.99 -7.86 -15.43
C ILE A 30 20.25 -7.40 -14.69
N GLU A 31 21.44 -7.77 -15.17
CA GLU A 31 22.70 -7.35 -14.57
C GLU A 31 22.85 -5.82 -14.58
N SER A 32 22.54 -5.18 -15.72
CA SER A 32 22.59 -3.72 -15.84
C SER A 32 21.61 -3.00 -14.88
N VAL A 33 20.40 -3.55 -14.70
CA VAL A 33 19.43 -3.00 -13.75
C VAL A 33 19.86 -3.26 -12.31
N ALA A 34 20.42 -4.44 -12.02
CA ALA A 34 20.92 -4.75 -10.68
C ALA A 34 22.09 -3.84 -10.29
N ASP A 35 23.03 -3.60 -11.21
CA ASP A 35 24.14 -2.67 -11.01
C ASP A 35 23.64 -1.24 -10.77
N TRP A 36 22.67 -0.78 -11.57
CA TRP A 36 22.04 0.53 -11.37
C TRP A 36 21.36 0.62 -10.00
N LEU A 37 20.54 -0.36 -9.63
CA LEU A 37 19.85 -0.39 -8.33
C LEU A 37 20.82 -0.40 -7.13
N ALA A 38 22.02 -1.01 -7.27
CA ALA A 38 23.02 -1.06 -6.21
C ALA A 38 23.60 0.33 -5.86
N TYR A 39 23.53 1.29 -6.79
CA TYR A 39 24.06 2.65 -6.63
C TYR A 39 22.97 3.70 -6.41
N GLU A 40 21.69 3.33 -6.58
CA GLU A 40 20.58 4.27 -6.36
C GLU A 40 20.29 4.44 -4.87
N GLU A 41 20.31 5.68 -4.42
CA GLU A 41 19.70 6.05 -3.15
C GLU A 41 18.19 6.18 -3.35
N PHE A 42 17.44 5.14 -3.00
CA PHE A 42 15.98 5.22 -3.01
C PHE A 42 15.52 6.25 -1.97
N PRO A 43 14.88 7.35 -2.39
CA PRO A 43 14.36 8.30 -1.44
C PRO A 43 13.29 7.60 -0.59
N MET A 44 13.56 7.48 0.70
CA MET A 44 12.52 7.02 1.63
C MET A 44 11.34 7.99 1.55
N PRO A 45 10.10 7.49 1.53
CA PRO A 45 8.92 8.36 1.53
C PRO A 45 9.04 9.41 2.63
N SER A 46 8.89 10.67 2.27
CA SER A 46 9.11 11.81 3.15
C SER A 46 7.99 12.04 4.17
N SER A 47 7.11 11.08 4.42
CA SER A 47 6.07 11.20 5.42
C SER A 47 6.69 11.26 6.82
N ALA A 48 6.86 12.46 7.33
CA ALA A 48 7.48 12.72 8.62
C ALA A 48 6.71 12.10 9.80
N ALA A 49 5.42 11.82 9.64
CA ALA A 49 4.57 11.24 10.67
C ALA A 49 4.91 9.78 11.03
N VAL A 50 5.66 9.08 10.18
CA VAL A 50 5.90 7.63 10.28
C VAL A 50 7.32 7.29 10.74
N ARG A 51 8.15 8.26 11.12
CA ARG A 51 9.60 8.04 11.32
C ARG A 51 10.08 8.01 12.77
N ASN A 52 9.19 7.95 13.76
CA ASN A 52 9.67 8.06 15.15
C ASN A 52 10.27 6.77 15.69
N ASP A 53 9.90 5.61 15.17
CA ASP A 53 10.61 4.35 15.40
C ASP A 53 10.33 3.33 14.27
N ALA A 54 11.05 2.19 14.29
CA ALA A 54 10.93 1.16 13.27
C ALA A 54 9.57 0.44 13.32
N ASP A 55 8.98 0.30 14.49
CA ASP A 55 7.70 -0.37 14.67
C ASP A 55 6.56 0.48 14.11
N ASP A 56 6.56 1.78 14.36
CA ASP A 56 5.59 2.72 13.80
C ASP A 56 5.66 2.75 12.26
N PHE A 57 6.87 2.71 11.71
CA PHE A 57 7.06 2.64 10.26
C PHE A 57 6.49 1.35 9.67
N ILE A 58 6.75 0.20 10.29
CA ILE A 58 6.26 -1.11 9.84
C ILE A 58 4.73 -1.13 9.90
N ARG A 59 4.13 -0.70 11.00
CA ARG A 59 2.67 -0.65 11.18
C ARG A 59 1.99 0.25 10.18
N ALA A 60 2.52 1.46 9.96
CA ALA A 60 1.97 2.40 8.99
C ALA A 60 2.12 1.88 7.55
N THR A 61 3.25 1.27 7.22
CA THR A 61 3.46 0.64 5.91
C THR A 61 2.48 -0.52 5.69
N MET A 62 2.27 -1.34 6.70
CA MET A 62 1.30 -2.44 6.66
C MET A 62 -0.12 -1.90 6.47
N PHE A 63 -0.53 -0.91 7.26
CA PHE A 63 -1.83 -0.27 7.13
C PHE A 63 -2.04 0.30 5.72
N MET A 64 -1.10 1.08 5.21
CA MET A 64 -1.19 1.70 3.89
C MET A 64 -1.25 0.64 2.77
N ASN A 65 -0.44 -0.41 2.84
CA ASN A 65 -0.47 -1.48 1.85
C ASN A 65 -1.77 -2.29 1.86
N THR A 66 -2.39 -2.44 3.02
CA THR A 66 -3.71 -3.08 3.15
C THR A 66 -4.79 -2.32 2.38
N LEU A 67 -4.64 -1.01 2.22
CA LEU A 67 -5.59 -0.14 1.51
C LEU A 67 -5.16 0.22 0.08
N ASN A 68 -3.97 -0.17 -0.37
CA ASN A 68 -3.39 0.28 -1.64
C ASN A 68 -3.89 -0.55 -2.84
N PHE A 69 -5.18 -0.42 -3.15
CA PHE A 69 -5.81 -1.08 -4.29
C PHE A 69 -7.04 -0.29 -4.80
N ALA A 70 -7.45 -0.52 -6.05
CA ALA A 70 -8.72 -0.08 -6.64
C ALA A 70 -9.08 1.39 -6.38
N PHE A 71 -8.33 2.33 -6.97
CA PHE A 71 -8.61 3.76 -6.84
C PHE A 71 -9.48 4.34 -7.97
N THR A 72 -9.91 3.52 -8.90
CA THR A 72 -10.75 3.94 -10.02
C THR A 72 -12.16 3.37 -9.89
N ASP A 73 -13.17 4.22 -9.99
CA ASP A 73 -14.54 3.79 -10.24
C ASP A 73 -14.62 3.32 -11.71
N PHE A 74 -14.58 2.02 -11.92
CA PHE A 74 -14.53 1.44 -13.26
C PHE A 74 -15.84 1.62 -14.04
N ASP A 75 -16.97 1.74 -13.36
CA ASP A 75 -18.27 1.96 -14.00
C ASP A 75 -18.35 3.34 -14.65
N LYS A 76 -17.74 4.33 -14.01
CA LYS A 76 -17.72 5.72 -14.46
C LYS A 76 -16.40 6.13 -15.10
N SER A 77 -15.36 5.27 -15.01
CA SER A 77 -13.99 5.58 -15.42
C SER A 77 -13.42 6.84 -14.75
N ILE A 78 -13.78 7.07 -13.47
CA ILE A 78 -13.34 8.22 -12.68
C ILE A 78 -12.33 7.75 -11.65
N LYS A 79 -11.18 8.42 -11.59
CA LYS A 79 -10.17 8.21 -10.57
C LYS A 79 -10.54 8.92 -9.28
N TYR A 80 -10.13 8.30 -8.17
CA TYR A 80 -10.18 8.94 -6.88
C TYR A 80 -9.09 10.00 -6.78
N GLU A 81 -9.48 11.23 -6.47
CA GLU A 81 -8.60 12.40 -6.41
C GLU A 81 -8.98 13.32 -5.26
N ILE A 82 -7.98 14.02 -4.75
CA ILE A 82 -8.16 15.12 -3.79
C ILE A 82 -7.47 16.37 -4.33
N ASN A 83 -7.93 17.52 -3.88
CA ASN A 83 -7.28 18.80 -4.16
C ASN A 83 -6.68 19.34 -2.87
N GLU A 84 -5.37 19.47 -2.84
CA GLU A 84 -4.62 20.02 -1.72
C GLU A 84 -3.85 21.27 -2.20
N ASP A 85 -4.27 22.42 -1.72
CA ASP A 85 -3.68 23.71 -2.06
C ASP A 85 -3.51 23.96 -3.58
N GLY A 86 -4.46 23.47 -4.38
CA GLY A 86 -4.45 23.61 -5.85
C GLY A 86 -3.66 22.50 -6.57
N LYS A 87 -3.02 21.58 -5.85
CA LYS A 87 -2.40 20.37 -6.42
C LYS A 87 -3.41 19.21 -6.38
N ILE A 88 -3.61 18.57 -7.52
CA ILE A 88 -4.40 17.34 -7.59
C ILE A 88 -3.49 16.16 -7.25
N LEU A 89 -3.86 15.44 -6.18
CA LEU A 89 -3.27 14.16 -5.83
C LEU A 89 -4.25 13.07 -6.24
N SER A 90 -3.74 11.96 -6.79
CA SER A 90 -4.60 10.86 -7.26
C SER A 90 -4.10 9.51 -6.76
N ASP A 91 -5.01 8.53 -6.81
CA ASP A 91 -4.71 7.14 -6.52
C ASP A 91 -4.05 6.96 -5.12
N SER A 92 -2.93 6.24 -5.06
CA SER A 92 -2.20 6.00 -3.81
C SER A 92 -1.61 7.26 -3.18
N GLU A 93 -1.23 8.27 -3.98
CA GLU A 93 -0.71 9.54 -3.46
C GLU A 93 -1.77 10.25 -2.61
N ALA A 94 -3.02 10.31 -3.12
CA ALA A 94 -4.15 10.84 -2.39
C ALA A 94 -4.42 10.08 -1.08
N MET A 95 -4.40 8.75 -1.15
CA MET A 95 -4.59 7.90 0.02
C MET A 95 -3.51 8.13 1.08
N TYR A 96 -2.24 8.12 0.69
CA TYR A 96 -1.13 8.34 1.62
C TYR A 96 -1.20 9.71 2.29
N PHE A 97 -1.54 10.73 1.53
CA PHE A 97 -1.72 12.08 2.07
C PHE A 97 -2.80 12.11 3.16
N GLN A 98 -3.97 11.52 2.90
CA GLN A 98 -5.07 11.51 3.85
C GLN A 98 -4.81 10.64 5.07
N VAL A 99 -4.15 9.48 4.91
CA VAL A 99 -3.71 8.66 6.05
C VAL A 99 -2.75 9.42 6.94
N ASN A 100 -1.75 10.11 6.36
CA ASN A 100 -0.81 10.92 7.12
C ASN A 100 -1.51 12.06 7.88
N ASN A 101 -2.49 12.72 7.26
CA ASN A 101 -3.28 13.76 7.91
C ASN A 101 -4.12 13.21 9.07
N ALA A 102 -4.73 12.05 8.89
CA ALA A 102 -5.50 11.40 9.95
C ALA A 102 -4.61 11.03 11.15
N ILE A 103 -3.44 10.42 10.90
CA ILE A 103 -2.46 10.09 11.95
C ILE A 103 -1.98 11.38 12.65
N SER A 104 -1.64 12.41 11.90
CA SER A 104 -1.20 13.71 12.44
C SER A 104 -2.28 14.41 13.26
N SER A 105 -3.54 14.11 12.99
CA SER A 105 -4.71 14.58 13.76
C SER A 105 -4.99 13.73 15.00
N GLY A 106 -4.17 12.73 15.30
CA GLY A 106 -4.25 11.89 16.48
C GLY A 106 -5.11 10.63 16.32
N ILE A 107 -5.54 10.29 15.11
CA ILE A 107 -6.25 9.03 14.84
C ILE A 107 -5.22 7.89 14.79
N GLN A 108 -5.38 6.89 15.65
CA GLN A 108 -4.42 5.78 15.78
C GLN A 108 -4.68 4.66 14.76
N LEU A 109 -4.67 5.01 13.47
CA LEU A 109 -4.98 4.08 12.37
C LEU A 109 -4.08 2.84 12.32
N THR A 110 -2.93 2.87 12.97
CA THR A 110 -1.96 1.77 12.99
C THR A 110 -2.08 0.87 14.22
N ASP A 111 -3.01 1.18 15.13
CA ASP A 111 -3.32 0.32 16.27
C ASP A 111 -4.27 -0.81 15.87
N GLY A 112 -3.97 -2.04 16.30
CA GLY A 112 -4.75 -3.23 15.94
C GLY A 112 -6.21 -3.14 16.39
N ASN A 113 -6.50 -2.57 17.57
CA ASN A 113 -7.88 -2.43 18.06
C ASN A 113 -8.66 -1.39 17.25
N GLU A 114 -8.01 -0.27 16.89
CA GLU A 114 -8.61 0.74 16.02
C GLU A 114 -8.90 0.17 14.62
N MET A 115 -7.95 -0.57 14.05
CA MET A 115 -8.15 -1.25 12.77
C MET A 115 -9.29 -2.28 12.85
N ALA A 116 -9.35 -3.08 13.92
CA ALA A 116 -10.38 -4.11 14.12
C ALA A 116 -11.79 -3.53 14.29
N SER A 117 -11.89 -2.28 14.69
CA SER A 117 -13.19 -1.63 15.03
C SER A 117 -13.55 -0.46 14.12
N ILE A 118 -12.71 -0.12 13.15
CA ILE A 118 -12.98 1.02 12.26
C ILE A 118 -14.29 0.81 11.49
N SER A 119 -15.14 1.80 11.52
CA SER A 119 -16.42 1.77 10.82
C SER A 119 -16.31 2.37 9.41
N LEU A 120 -17.27 2.00 8.56
CA LEU A 120 -17.41 2.57 7.22
C LEU A 120 -17.48 4.11 7.27
N GLN A 121 -18.20 4.66 8.23
CA GLN A 121 -18.35 6.12 8.35
C GLN A 121 -17.04 6.81 8.76
N GLN A 122 -16.26 6.20 9.65
CA GLN A 122 -14.95 6.73 10.02
C GLN A 122 -14.00 6.71 8.82
N LEU A 123 -13.93 5.58 8.10
CA LEU A 123 -13.06 5.48 6.92
C LEU A 123 -13.51 6.45 5.80
N LYS A 124 -14.83 6.62 5.62
CA LYS A 124 -15.39 7.60 4.69
C LYS A 124 -15.00 9.04 5.04
N ASN A 125 -14.97 9.37 6.33
CA ASN A 125 -14.57 10.71 6.78
C ASN A 125 -13.06 10.96 6.61
N ILE A 126 -12.23 9.92 6.60
CA ILE A 126 -10.80 10.02 6.32
C ILE A 126 -10.58 10.20 4.82
N PHE A 127 -11.26 9.42 3.99
CA PHE A 127 -11.07 9.41 2.54
C PHE A 127 -12.10 10.29 1.82
N LEU A 128 -12.02 11.60 2.07
CA LEU A 128 -12.84 12.59 1.37
C LEU A 128 -12.17 12.99 0.06
N GLY A 129 -12.81 12.73 -1.06
CA GLY A 129 -12.32 13.05 -2.40
C GLY A 129 -13.41 13.51 -3.36
N ASN A 130 -13.06 13.62 -4.64
CA ASN A 130 -13.98 13.94 -5.73
C ASN A 130 -15.11 12.92 -5.90
N ILE A 131 -14.85 11.67 -5.54
CA ILE A 131 -15.81 10.57 -5.47
C ILE A 131 -15.64 9.85 -4.13
N GLU A 132 -16.59 9.01 -3.75
CA GLU A 132 -16.37 8.04 -2.69
C GLU A 132 -15.25 7.11 -3.10
N MET A 133 -14.30 6.84 -2.19
CA MET A 133 -13.20 5.93 -2.48
C MET A 133 -13.75 4.56 -2.91
N PRO A 134 -13.35 4.05 -4.09
CA PRO A 134 -13.84 2.77 -4.58
C PRO A 134 -13.59 1.63 -3.59
N MET A 135 -14.51 0.69 -3.53
CA MET A 135 -14.43 -0.49 -2.64
C MET A 135 -14.22 -0.12 -1.16
N LEU A 136 -14.84 0.97 -0.70
CA LEU A 136 -14.66 1.46 0.66
C LEU A 136 -15.14 0.45 1.72
N LYS A 137 -16.23 -0.28 1.42
CA LYS A 137 -16.76 -1.31 2.31
C LYS A 137 -15.80 -2.48 2.46
N GLU A 138 -15.25 -2.95 1.35
CA GLU A 138 -14.26 -4.04 1.32
C GLU A 138 -12.98 -3.62 2.06
N ARG A 139 -12.57 -2.36 1.96
CA ARG A 139 -11.44 -1.82 2.74
C ARG A 139 -11.69 -1.91 4.23
N VAL A 140 -12.90 -1.60 4.70
CA VAL A 140 -13.28 -1.74 6.11
C VAL A 140 -13.22 -3.21 6.54
N GLU A 141 -13.78 -4.12 5.74
CA GLU A 141 -13.78 -5.54 6.03
C GLU A 141 -12.34 -6.10 6.15
N ILE A 142 -11.46 -5.72 5.22
CA ILE A 142 -10.04 -6.12 5.25
C ILE A 142 -9.33 -5.52 6.46
N LEU A 143 -9.53 -4.24 6.76
CA LEU A 143 -8.92 -3.60 7.93
C LEU A 143 -9.36 -4.25 9.23
N ASN A 144 -10.65 -4.57 9.38
CA ASN A 144 -11.15 -5.23 10.57
C ASN A 144 -10.55 -6.64 10.72
N GLU A 145 -10.41 -7.40 9.63
CA GLU A 145 -9.77 -8.71 9.65
C GLU A 145 -8.29 -8.60 10.05
N VAL A 146 -7.53 -7.71 9.42
CA VAL A 146 -6.11 -7.49 9.71
C VAL A 146 -5.92 -7.00 11.15
N GLY A 147 -6.75 -6.03 11.59
CA GLY A 147 -6.72 -5.51 12.94
C GLY A 147 -6.96 -6.62 13.98
N GLN A 148 -7.96 -7.47 13.75
CA GLN A 148 -8.22 -8.60 14.66
C GLN A 148 -7.03 -9.56 14.74
N LYS A 149 -6.36 -9.85 13.62
CA LYS A 149 -5.16 -10.69 13.61
C LYS A 149 -4.00 -10.05 14.37
N LEU A 150 -3.85 -8.74 14.31
CA LEU A 150 -2.84 -8.01 15.09
C LEU A 150 -3.14 -8.02 16.59
N VAL A 151 -4.40 -7.99 16.98
CA VAL A 151 -4.81 -8.06 18.40
C VAL A 151 -4.60 -9.46 18.96
N ASP A 152 -4.81 -10.50 18.15
CA ASP A 152 -4.71 -11.91 18.55
C ASP A 152 -3.24 -12.43 18.58
N SER A 153 -2.27 -11.67 18.06
CA SER A 153 -0.85 -12.06 17.96
C SER A 153 -0.04 -11.62 19.16
#